data_b5f8418a1b3d0301ebfbcfa709d791ee
#
_entry.id   b5f8418a1b3d0301ebfbcfa709d791ee
#
_cell.length_a   1.000
_cell.length_b   1.000
_cell.length_c   1.000
_cell.angle_alpha   90.00
_cell.angle_beta   90.00
_cell.angle_gamma   90.00
#
_symmetry.space_group_name_H-M   'P 1'
#
loop_
_entity.id
_entity.type
_entity.pdbx_description
1 polymer ?
#
loop_
_entity_poly.entity_id
_entity_poly.type
_entity_poly.pdbx_seq_one_letter_code
_entity_poly.pdbx_strand_id
1 'polypeptide(L)'
;MKKIIGLFCVLLFIIACSDDKEIDPEKLTIDKSEVTLNQEGIAKINILTGNGDYNVVSVNENVAIVSITDEVITITAKSKEFEANTIVVVKDKYQQTAIINVNVTNDVNVIVDLYLSTNNLKLNVDELGEESQEVEIVSGNSGYVFEYLKDEDKDIFKFDISNVEETKKFRVLGLSNGKGAMRITDKTGMSSILYVSVKKTEDLVVESTEFNLSTLFEVQDIIIKTGNGGYEASVANPLVAKVYVEGKEVKVEGRMNGETTIILKDSKGKESNPIKVKVDAPEYALDLQTDYFCYTDFSSIAGLDPSIKECKQVTFEMTCKVYNWAWLQTFLGLESNLIIRGLNDPDKSPHVFAVAGLKDKIMMESTTEIPLNEWFNLAFVVDCDKVAVDEKYKMYINGKLETIKFTKTEETHSSIDLTSSNDGGRFVIGRATSANRRALNGAVSFARVWTVARTEQQIKDNMCSMTENSPLGLFAFWNFSEGIDTNRINDISNSEFETSLTIAEAKDGNYNQSTIAKSRFITKGCPN
;
A
#
# COMPACT_ATOMS: atom_id res chain seq x y z
N MET A 1 -9.68 16.26 92.54
CA MET A 1 -8.25 15.86 92.46
C MET A 1 -7.99 15.17 91.14
N LYS A 2 -6.93 15.52 90.52
CA LYS A 2 -6.29 14.99 89.28
C LYS A 2 -6.67 15.68 87.98
N LYS A 3 -5.67 16.40 87.53
CA LYS A 3 -5.47 17.16 86.31
C LYS A 3 -5.46 16.25 85.06
N ILE A 4 -6.08 16.71 83.97
CA ILE A 4 -5.85 16.17 82.64
C ILE A 4 -5.27 17.29 81.79
N ILE A 5 -4.07 17.04 81.32
CA ILE A 5 -3.30 17.91 80.42
C ILE A 5 -3.85 17.71 78.99
N GLY A 6 -4.33 18.79 78.43
CA GLY A 6 -4.74 18.79 77.03
C GLY A 6 -3.55 19.04 76.08
N LEU A 7 -3.40 18.15 75.13
CA LEU A 7 -2.41 18.23 74.06
C LEU A 7 -3.03 19.07 72.91
N PHE A 8 -2.46 20.25 72.67
CA PHE A 8 -2.84 21.13 71.57
C PHE A 8 -2.14 20.67 70.28
N CYS A 9 -2.90 20.03 69.38
CA CYS A 9 -2.43 19.76 68.02
C CYS A 9 -2.61 20.99 67.15
N VAL A 10 -1.54 21.67 66.80
CA VAL A 10 -1.53 22.76 65.81
C VAL A 10 -1.59 22.14 64.42
N LEU A 11 -2.76 22.24 63.77
CA LEU A 11 -2.91 21.95 62.35
C LEU A 11 -2.40 23.16 61.58
N LEU A 12 -1.24 23.04 60.94
CA LEU A 12 -0.81 24.00 59.91
C LEU A 12 -1.68 23.79 58.65
N PHE A 13 -2.58 24.70 58.38
CA PHE A 13 -3.19 24.84 57.07
C PHE A 13 -2.16 25.50 56.17
N ILE A 14 -1.63 24.72 55.21
CA ILE A 14 -0.92 25.26 54.09
C ILE A 14 -2.00 25.82 53.13
N ILE A 15 -2.16 27.11 53.13
CA ILE A 15 -2.93 27.82 52.08
C ILE A 15 -2.05 27.77 50.83
N ALA A 16 -2.37 26.86 49.90
CA ALA A 16 -1.88 26.96 48.55
C ALA A 16 -2.62 28.11 47.89
N CYS A 17 -2.00 29.28 47.74
CA CYS A 17 -2.41 30.27 46.75
C CYS A 17 -2.25 29.60 45.38
N SER A 18 -3.36 29.27 44.73
CA SER A 18 -3.41 29.16 43.30
C SER A 18 -3.27 30.56 42.73
N ASP A 19 -2.24 30.82 41.99
CA ASP A 19 -2.14 31.99 41.10
C ASP A 19 -3.20 31.77 39.98
N ASP A 20 -4.45 32.08 40.29
CA ASP A 20 -5.43 32.38 39.25
C ASP A 20 -4.97 33.68 38.62
N LYS A 21 -4.27 33.58 37.49
CA LYS A 21 -4.11 34.76 36.62
C LYS A 21 -5.51 35.22 36.26
N GLU A 22 -5.95 36.34 36.82
CA GLU A 22 -7.12 37.08 36.35
C GLU A 22 -6.89 37.30 34.85
N ILE A 23 -7.63 36.54 34.01
CA ILE A 23 -7.63 36.74 32.56
C ILE A 23 -8.40 38.03 32.34
N ASP A 24 -7.67 39.09 32.02
CA ASP A 24 -8.28 40.37 31.62
C ASP A 24 -9.06 40.13 30.31
N PRO A 25 -10.39 40.27 30.30
CA PRO A 25 -11.20 39.93 29.13
C PRO A 25 -10.83 40.82 27.94
N GLU A 26 -10.59 40.21 26.80
CA GLU A 26 -10.34 40.94 25.56
C GLU A 26 -11.58 41.78 25.18
N LYS A 27 -11.33 43.05 24.79
CA LYS A 27 -12.41 43.97 24.44
C LYS A 27 -13.20 43.47 23.22
N LEU A 28 -14.56 43.42 23.32
CA LEU A 28 -15.39 43.09 22.18
C LEU A 28 -15.38 44.22 21.15
N THR A 29 -14.93 43.94 19.94
CA THR A 29 -14.95 44.91 18.83
C THR A 29 -15.51 44.26 17.56
N ILE A 30 -16.13 45.09 16.72
CA ILE A 30 -16.75 44.70 15.45
C ILE A 30 -16.24 45.60 14.34
N ASP A 31 -16.29 45.12 13.09
CA ASP A 31 -15.79 45.85 11.92
C ASP A 31 -16.67 47.03 11.51
N LYS A 32 -17.99 46.99 11.78
CA LYS A 32 -18.94 48.06 11.47
C LYS A 32 -19.94 48.23 12.62
N SER A 33 -20.15 49.46 13.09
CA SER A 33 -21.13 49.81 14.11
C SER A 33 -22.43 50.43 13.54
N GLU A 34 -22.53 50.62 12.23
CA GLU A 34 -23.69 51.12 11.52
C GLU A 34 -23.83 50.44 10.16
N VAL A 35 -25.07 50.12 9.80
CA VAL A 35 -25.41 49.57 8.46
C VAL A 35 -26.70 50.22 7.97
N THR A 36 -26.76 50.57 6.67
CA THR A 36 -27.96 50.98 5.99
C THR A 36 -28.31 49.90 4.95
N LEU A 37 -29.55 49.41 5.01
CA LEU A 37 -30.05 48.33 4.18
C LEU A 37 -31.28 48.78 3.39
N ASN A 38 -31.41 48.32 2.17
CA ASN A 38 -32.68 48.32 1.46
C ASN A 38 -33.64 47.29 2.07
N GLN A 39 -34.92 47.39 1.77
CA GLN A 39 -35.88 46.35 2.15
C GLN A 39 -35.39 44.97 1.66
N GLU A 40 -35.49 43.99 2.56
CA GLU A 40 -34.98 42.62 2.35
C GLU A 40 -33.45 42.50 2.15
N GLY A 41 -32.71 43.63 2.28
CA GLY A 41 -31.25 43.62 2.19
C GLY A 41 -30.59 42.92 3.36
N ILE A 42 -29.38 42.46 3.14
CA ILE A 42 -28.55 41.73 4.13
C ILE A 42 -27.22 42.46 4.31
N ALA A 43 -26.76 42.57 5.56
CA ALA A 43 -25.40 42.96 5.91
C ALA A 43 -24.72 41.89 6.74
N LYS A 44 -23.42 41.74 6.54
CA LYS A 44 -22.55 40.91 7.38
C LYS A 44 -21.55 41.78 8.12
N ILE A 45 -21.38 41.51 9.42
CA ILE A 45 -20.49 42.23 10.32
C ILE A 45 -19.62 41.21 11.01
N ASN A 46 -18.30 41.42 10.97
CA ASN A 46 -17.34 40.51 11.60
C ASN A 46 -17.03 40.97 13.03
N ILE A 47 -16.98 40.05 13.96
CA ILE A 47 -16.37 40.27 15.26
C ILE A 47 -14.87 40.23 15.06
N LEU A 48 -14.18 41.32 15.41
CA LEU A 48 -12.72 41.44 15.24
C LEU A 48 -11.97 40.90 16.45
N THR A 49 -12.49 41.20 17.65
CA THR A 49 -11.93 40.72 18.92
C THR A 49 -13.06 40.48 19.91
N GLY A 50 -12.85 39.58 20.88
CA GLY A 50 -13.81 39.25 21.94
C GLY A 50 -13.53 37.88 22.57
N ASN A 51 -14.42 37.45 23.46
CA ASN A 51 -14.14 36.30 24.33
C ASN A 51 -14.96 35.03 24.01
N GLY A 52 -15.55 34.95 22.82
CA GLY A 52 -16.38 33.81 22.40
C GLY A 52 -17.79 33.81 23.04
N ASP A 53 -18.55 32.74 22.78
CA ASP A 53 -19.95 32.56 23.26
C ASP A 53 -20.84 33.77 22.94
N TYR A 54 -20.73 34.26 21.72
CA TYR A 54 -21.43 35.48 21.30
C TYR A 54 -22.95 35.27 21.19
N ASN A 55 -23.69 36.22 21.72
CA ASN A 55 -25.15 36.34 21.60
C ASN A 55 -25.50 37.64 20.89
N VAL A 56 -26.38 37.57 19.89
CA VAL A 56 -26.82 38.70 19.09
C VAL A 56 -28.34 38.85 19.16
N VAL A 57 -28.82 40.04 19.40
CA VAL A 57 -30.24 40.32 19.54
C VAL A 57 -30.61 41.63 18.82
N SER A 58 -31.63 41.57 17.97
CA SER A 58 -32.26 42.77 17.41
C SER A 58 -33.29 43.32 18.40
N VAL A 59 -33.25 44.62 18.65
CA VAL A 59 -34.21 45.27 19.55
C VAL A 59 -35.62 45.33 18.93
N ASN A 60 -35.69 45.37 17.59
CA ASN A 60 -36.98 45.32 16.89
C ASN A 60 -36.86 44.35 15.67
N GLU A 61 -37.33 43.13 15.85
CA GLU A 61 -37.30 42.09 14.82
C GLU A 61 -38.25 42.35 13.64
N ASN A 62 -39.19 43.28 13.77
CA ASN A 62 -40.01 43.72 12.65
C ASN A 62 -39.25 44.66 11.69
N VAL A 63 -38.16 45.29 12.17
CA VAL A 63 -37.28 46.13 11.35
C VAL A 63 -36.15 45.28 10.75
N ALA A 64 -35.43 44.50 11.58
CA ALA A 64 -34.39 43.62 11.12
C ALA A 64 -34.23 42.42 12.05
N ILE A 65 -34.00 41.26 11.51
CA ILE A 65 -33.58 40.04 12.23
C ILE A 65 -32.08 39.87 12.18
N VAL A 66 -31.53 39.17 13.18
CA VAL A 66 -30.10 38.94 13.30
C VAL A 66 -29.81 37.48 13.62
N SER A 67 -28.73 36.96 13.07
CA SER A 67 -28.14 35.65 13.40
C SER A 67 -26.62 35.75 13.47
N ILE A 68 -25.98 34.78 14.12
CA ILE A 68 -24.52 34.70 14.17
C ILE A 68 -24.08 33.28 13.85
N THR A 69 -23.03 33.15 13.05
CA THR A 69 -22.34 31.90 12.73
C THR A 69 -20.86 32.18 12.66
N ASP A 70 -20.05 31.48 13.41
CA ASP A 70 -18.57 31.60 13.43
C ASP A 70 -18.15 33.02 13.67
N GLU A 71 -18.34 33.87 14.34
CA GLU A 71 -17.95 35.31 14.51
C GLU A 71 -18.46 36.26 13.42
N VAL A 72 -19.34 35.78 12.51
CA VAL A 72 -20.00 36.61 11.50
C VAL A 72 -21.46 36.83 11.87
N ILE A 73 -21.82 38.09 12.12
CA ILE A 73 -23.18 38.56 12.42
C ILE A 73 -23.88 38.85 11.10
N THR A 74 -25.00 38.22 10.84
CA THR A 74 -25.84 38.45 9.66
C THR A 74 -27.09 39.20 10.07
N ILE A 75 -27.31 40.40 9.51
CA ILE A 75 -28.46 41.24 9.73
C ILE A 75 -29.30 41.25 8.46
N THR A 76 -30.59 40.91 8.56
CA THR A 76 -31.53 40.90 7.43
C THR A 76 -32.67 41.90 7.70
N ALA A 77 -32.84 42.87 6.80
CA ALA A 77 -33.94 43.84 6.86
C ALA A 77 -35.30 43.15 6.66
N LYS A 78 -36.28 43.46 7.52
CA LYS A 78 -37.63 42.91 7.46
C LYS A 78 -38.70 44.00 7.26
N SER A 79 -38.38 45.25 7.64
CA SER A 79 -39.34 46.33 7.53
C SER A 79 -39.76 46.58 6.09
N LYS A 80 -41.05 46.75 5.89
CA LYS A 80 -41.65 47.23 4.63
C LYS A 80 -41.96 48.71 4.68
N GLU A 81 -41.65 49.35 5.80
CA GLU A 81 -41.83 50.79 6.00
C GLU A 81 -40.56 51.54 5.57
N PHE A 82 -40.73 52.76 5.08
CA PHE A 82 -39.62 53.63 4.74
C PHE A 82 -38.97 54.18 6.01
N GLU A 83 -37.64 54.26 6.05
CA GLU A 83 -36.86 54.87 7.14
C GLU A 83 -37.09 54.22 8.52
N ALA A 84 -37.18 52.92 8.57
CA ALA A 84 -37.27 52.19 9.83
C ALA A 84 -35.85 51.92 10.42
N ASN A 85 -35.73 52.16 11.74
CA ASN A 85 -34.44 51.99 12.44
C ASN A 85 -34.56 50.99 13.57
N THR A 86 -33.51 50.26 13.83
CA THR A 86 -33.34 49.40 15.01
C THR A 86 -31.86 49.34 15.41
N ILE A 87 -31.60 48.72 16.53
CA ILE A 87 -30.23 48.38 16.93
C ILE A 87 -30.10 46.87 17.14
N VAL A 88 -28.92 46.36 16.83
CA VAL A 88 -28.50 45.01 17.17
C VAL A 88 -27.48 45.09 18.29
N VAL A 89 -27.71 44.34 19.36
CA VAL A 89 -26.81 44.23 20.51
C VAL A 89 -26.05 42.90 20.40
N VAL A 90 -24.75 43.00 20.44
CA VAL A 90 -23.81 41.84 20.47
C VAL A 90 -23.27 41.72 21.89
N LYS A 91 -23.27 40.53 22.46
CA LYS A 91 -22.68 40.24 23.78
C LYS A 91 -21.73 39.07 23.67
N ASP A 92 -20.61 39.14 24.39
CA ASP A 92 -19.71 38.03 24.55
C ASP A 92 -19.91 37.30 25.89
N LYS A 93 -19.12 36.26 26.13
CA LYS A 93 -19.08 35.45 27.36
C LYS A 93 -18.97 36.25 28.64
N TYR A 94 -18.23 37.37 28.63
CA TYR A 94 -18.04 38.26 29.79
C TYR A 94 -19.03 39.43 29.83
N GLN A 95 -20.14 39.35 29.05
CA GLN A 95 -21.19 40.38 28.98
C GLN A 95 -20.70 41.72 28.44
N GLN A 96 -19.53 41.78 27.79
CA GLN A 96 -19.15 42.99 27.05
C GLN A 96 -20.12 43.15 25.87
N THR A 97 -20.41 44.40 25.52
CA THR A 97 -21.42 44.71 24.50
C THR A 97 -20.84 45.54 23.37
N ALA A 98 -21.26 45.23 22.15
CA ALA A 98 -21.12 46.09 20.97
C ALA A 98 -22.51 46.37 20.39
N ILE A 99 -22.70 47.57 19.84
CA ILE A 99 -23.99 48.01 19.29
C ILE A 99 -23.80 48.27 17.80
N ILE A 100 -24.76 47.80 17.00
CA ILE A 100 -24.85 48.06 15.56
C ILE A 100 -26.16 48.82 15.31
N ASN A 101 -26.06 50.03 14.77
CA ASN A 101 -27.20 50.80 14.30
C ASN A 101 -27.63 50.27 12.93
N VAL A 102 -28.90 49.94 12.78
CA VAL A 102 -29.45 49.39 11.53
C VAL A 102 -30.52 50.35 11.00
N ASN A 103 -30.27 50.94 9.83
CA ASN A 103 -31.19 51.79 9.12
C ASN A 103 -31.75 51.03 7.91
N VAL A 104 -33.06 50.91 7.80
CA VAL A 104 -33.72 50.30 6.63
C VAL A 104 -34.40 51.43 5.83
N THR A 105 -34.04 51.52 4.52
CA THR A 105 -34.50 52.59 3.64
C THR A 105 -34.93 52.04 2.28
N ASN A 106 -35.72 52.83 1.55
CA ASN A 106 -36.05 52.56 0.14
C ASN A 106 -35.26 53.45 -0.85
N ASP A 107 -34.22 54.12 -0.38
CA ASP A 107 -33.40 54.93 -1.26
C ASP A 107 -32.66 54.05 -2.28
N VAL A 108 -33.00 54.19 -3.54
CA VAL A 108 -32.38 53.48 -4.68
C VAL A 108 -30.91 53.81 -4.87
N ASN A 109 -30.39 54.82 -4.20
CA ASN A 109 -28.99 55.22 -4.24
C ASN A 109 -28.13 54.56 -3.14
N VAL A 110 -28.72 53.80 -2.24
CA VAL A 110 -27.96 53.10 -1.21
C VAL A 110 -27.20 51.96 -1.86
N ILE A 111 -25.86 52.03 -1.82
CA ILE A 111 -24.97 50.95 -2.25
C ILE A 111 -24.97 49.85 -1.19
N VAL A 112 -25.35 48.65 -1.57
CA VAL A 112 -25.33 47.46 -0.70
C VAL A 112 -24.21 46.55 -1.09
N ASP A 113 -23.65 45.82 -0.11
CA ASP A 113 -22.63 44.78 -0.35
C ASP A 113 -23.22 43.63 -1.18
N LEU A 114 -22.39 42.98 -1.98
CA LEU A 114 -22.78 41.82 -2.81
C LEU A 114 -22.61 40.53 -2.02
N TYR A 115 -23.71 39.86 -1.73
CA TYR A 115 -23.73 38.57 -1.06
C TYR A 115 -24.42 37.49 -1.89
N LEU A 116 -23.85 36.27 -1.85
CA LEU A 116 -24.40 35.06 -2.44
C LEU A 116 -25.03 34.18 -1.36
N SER A 117 -26.02 33.37 -1.73
CA SER A 117 -26.61 32.35 -0.84
C SER A 117 -25.57 31.33 -0.37
N THR A 118 -24.49 31.12 -1.14
CA THR A 118 -23.31 30.35 -0.77
C THR A 118 -22.08 30.89 -1.47
N ASN A 119 -20.91 30.79 -0.83
CA ASN A 119 -19.62 31.08 -1.43
C ASN A 119 -18.83 29.79 -1.75
N ASN A 120 -19.36 28.61 -1.36
CA ASN A 120 -18.75 27.32 -1.60
C ASN A 120 -19.79 26.35 -2.15
N LEU A 121 -19.65 26.01 -3.43
CA LEU A 121 -20.55 25.12 -4.15
C LEU A 121 -19.88 23.77 -4.38
N LYS A 122 -20.59 22.70 -4.09
CA LYS A 122 -20.15 21.33 -4.37
C LYS A 122 -21.11 20.70 -5.36
N LEU A 123 -20.58 20.24 -6.51
CA LEU A 123 -21.33 19.57 -7.56
C LEU A 123 -20.81 18.14 -7.71
N ASN A 124 -21.72 17.19 -7.91
CA ASN A 124 -21.40 15.80 -8.21
C ASN A 124 -22.06 15.42 -9.54
N VAL A 125 -21.26 15.37 -10.60
CA VAL A 125 -21.76 15.15 -11.97
C VAL A 125 -22.36 13.76 -12.15
N ASP A 126 -21.96 12.81 -11.31
CA ASP A 126 -22.41 11.39 -11.38
C ASP A 126 -23.78 11.16 -10.69
N GLU A 127 -24.25 12.12 -9.90
CA GLU A 127 -25.50 12.01 -9.16
C GLU A 127 -26.61 12.87 -9.80
N LEU A 128 -27.72 12.25 -10.14
CA LEU A 128 -28.84 12.92 -10.79
C LEU A 128 -29.38 14.07 -9.92
N GLY A 129 -29.37 15.28 -10.49
CA GLY A 129 -29.81 16.50 -9.83
C GLY A 129 -28.72 17.22 -9.02
N GLU A 130 -27.51 16.64 -8.88
CA GLU A 130 -26.36 17.28 -8.24
C GLU A 130 -25.33 17.82 -9.24
N GLU A 131 -25.50 17.53 -10.54
CA GLU A 131 -24.65 17.99 -11.63
C GLU A 131 -24.68 19.51 -11.81
N SER A 132 -25.78 20.16 -11.37
CA SER A 132 -25.93 21.62 -11.40
C SER A 132 -26.71 22.11 -10.20
N GLN A 133 -26.37 23.31 -9.74
CA GLN A 133 -27.10 23.97 -8.65
C GLN A 133 -27.36 25.44 -8.97
N GLU A 134 -28.45 25.96 -8.41
CA GLU A 134 -28.82 27.37 -8.46
C GLU A 134 -28.20 28.11 -7.28
N VAL A 135 -27.61 29.27 -7.55
CA VAL A 135 -27.07 30.21 -6.55
C VAL A 135 -27.82 31.51 -6.65
N GLU A 136 -28.25 32.02 -5.52
CA GLU A 136 -28.98 33.29 -5.43
C GLU A 136 -28.06 34.44 -5.03
N ILE A 137 -28.20 35.59 -5.68
CA ILE A 137 -27.62 36.86 -5.25
C ILE A 137 -28.57 37.45 -4.21
N VAL A 138 -28.25 37.25 -2.95
CA VAL A 138 -29.12 37.65 -1.82
C VAL A 138 -29.15 39.19 -1.64
N SER A 139 -28.02 39.85 -1.94
CA SER A 139 -27.86 41.30 -1.90
C SER A 139 -26.89 41.73 -2.99
N GLY A 140 -27.13 42.92 -3.61
CA GLY A 140 -26.28 43.49 -4.64
C GLY A 140 -27.02 44.55 -5.47
N ASN A 141 -26.27 45.32 -6.29
CA ASN A 141 -26.76 46.55 -6.91
C ASN A 141 -27.07 46.38 -8.41
N SER A 142 -27.45 45.22 -8.88
CA SER A 142 -27.73 44.90 -10.30
C SER A 142 -26.53 45.15 -11.24
N GLY A 143 -26.67 44.84 -12.53
CA GLY A 143 -25.59 45.00 -13.49
C GLY A 143 -24.44 44.04 -13.22
N TYR A 144 -24.79 42.78 -13.01
CA TYR A 144 -23.83 41.75 -12.58
C TYR A 144 -22.94 41.29 -13.73
N VAL A 145 -21.61 41.26 -13.48
CA VAL A 145 -20.60 40.74 -14.36
C VAL A 145 -19.95 39.49 -13.71
N PHE A 146 -19.83 38.43 -14.47
CA PHE A 146 -19.29 37.14 -14.04
C PHE A 146 -17.98 36.83 -14.75
N GLU A 147 -16.94 36.53 -13.99
CA GLU A 147 -15.60 36.25 -14.51
C GLU A 147 -14.99 35.03 -13.82
N TYR A 148 -14.39 34.12 -14.57
CA TYR A 148 -13.55 33.09 -13.98
C TYR A 148 -12.30 33.71 -13.35
N LEU A 149 -11.86 33.22 -12.20
CA LEU A 149 -10.62 33.72 -11.58
C LEU A 149 -9.39 33.29 -12.35
N LYS A 150 -9.45 32.12 -13.01
CA LYS A 150 -8.42 31.59 -13.90
C LYS A 150 -9.08 31.09 -15.18
N ASP A 151 -8.32 31.16 -16.29
CA ASP A 151 -8.84 30.78 -17.60
C ASP A 151 -9.16 29.26 -17.66
N GLU A 152 -8.43 28.44 -16.93
CA GLU A 152 -8.65 26.99 -16.79
C GLU A 152 -9.92 26.62 -16.02
N ASP A 153 -10.48 27.52 -15.20
CA ASP A 153 -11.68 27.24 -14.42
C ASP A 153 -12.92 26.96 -15.30
N LYS A 154 -12.93 27.46 -16.53
CA LYS A 154 -13.98 27.22 -17.54
C LYS A 154 -14.08 25.74 -17.96
N ASP A 155 -13.00 24.96 -17.81
CA ASP A 155 -12.96 23.54 -18.13
C ASP A 155 -13.53 22.70 -16.96
N ILE A 156 -13.65 23.29 -15.77
CA ILE A 156 -14.16 22.62 -14.56
C ILE A 156 -15.66 22.81 -14.40
N PHE A 157 -16.16 24.03 -14.61
CA PHE A 157 -17.58 24.35 -14.52
C PHE A 157 -17.96 25.47 -15.49
N LYS A 158 -19.26 25.56 -15.80
CA LYS A 158 -19.85 26.70 -16.50
C LYS A 158 -21.03 27.25 -15.73
N PHE A 159 -21.44 28.46 -16.07
CA PHE A 159 -22.58 29.12 -15.44
C PHE A 159 -23.55 29.68 -16.48
N ASP A 160 -24.83 29.67 -16.13
CA ASP A 160 -25.92 30.26 -16.90
C ASP A 160 -26.49 31.46 -16.11
N ILE A 161 -26.38 32.63 -16.70
CA ILE A 161 -26.77 33.94 -16.14
C ILE A 161 -27.91 34.60 -16.93
N SER A 162 -28.56 33.86 -17.82
CA SER A 162 -29.56 34.43 -18.79
C SER A 162 -30.67 35.24 -18.11
N ASN A 163 -31.06 34.89 -16.87
CA ASN A 163 -32.15 35.55 -16.16
C ASN A 163 -31.70 36.22 -14.84
N VAL A 164 -30.38 36.41 -14.63
CA VAL A 164 -29.84 36.85 -13.33
C VAL A 164 -30.34 38.23 -12.89
N GLU A 165 -30.57 39.17 -13.80
CA GLU A 165 -31.04 40.50 -13.48
C GLU A 165 -32.50 40.53 -12.99
N GLU A 166 -33.33 39.61 -13.50
CA GLU A 166 -34.75 39.51 -13.11
C GLU A 166 -34.95 38.66 -11.87
N THR A 167 -34.24 37.50 -11.82
CA THR A 167 -34.46 36.49 -10.76
C THR A 167 -33.49 36.58 -9.60
N LYS A 168 -32.39 37.32 -9.78
CA LYS A 168 -31.21 37.32 -8.89
C LYS A 168 -30.61 35.92 -8.69
N LYS A 169 -30.83 35.01 -9.63
CA LYS A 169 -30.38 33.64 -9.58
C LYS A 169 -29.59 33.27 -10.83
N PHE A 170 -28.58 32.47 -10.66
CA PHE A 170 -27.80 31.88 -11.75
C PHE A 170 -27.54 30.40 -11.45
N ARG A 171 -27.33 29.62 -12.49
CA ARG A 171 -27.09 28.20 -12.38
C ARG A 171 -25.62 27.89 -12.65
N VAL A 172 -25.02 27.03 -11.86
CA VAL A 172 -23.66 26.52 -12.06
C VAL A 172 -23.75 25.05 -12.38
N LEU A 173 -23.08 24.61 -13.48
CA LEU A 173 -23.03 23.24 -13.97
C LEU A 173 -21.60 22.72 -13.91
N GLY A 174 -21.38 21.56 -13.30
CA GLY A 174 -20.08 20.85 -13.27
C GLY A 174 -19.77 20.23 -14.64
N LEU A 175 -18.52 20.29 -15.08
CA LEU A 175 -18.04 19.73 -16.35
C LEU A 175 -17.01 18.62 -16.13
N SER A 176 -15.97 18.89 -15.35
CA SER A 176 -14.88 17.96 -15.09
C SER A 176 -14.46 18.01 -13.63
N ASN A 177 -13.77 16.95 -13.17
CA ASN A 177 -13.27 16.84 -11.82
C ASN A 177 -12.26 17.94 -11.49
N GLY A 178 -12.49 18.71 -10.43
CA GLY A 178 -11.58 19.79 -10.09
C GLY A 178 -12.15 20.82 -9.12
N LYS A 179 -11.38 21.87 -8.90
CA LYS A 179 -11.76 23.05 -8.10
C LYS A 179 -11.43 24.30 -8.88
N GLY A 180 -12.40 25.19 -8.98
CA GLY A 180 -12.24 26.49 -9.62
C GLY A 180 -13.00 27.57 -8.87
N ALA A 181 -12.94 28.82 -9.32
CA ALA A 181 -13.64 29.92 -8.72
C ALA A 181 -14.06 30.98 -9.74
N MET A 182 -15.12 31.70 -9.43
CA MET A 182 -15.59 32.81 -10.23
C MET A 182 -15.82 34.03 -9.35
N ARG A 183 -15.63 35.21 -9.92
CA ARG A 183 -15.97 36.49 -9.31
C ARG A 183 -17.26 37.01 -9.92
N ILE A 184 -18.14 37.49 -9.08
CA ILE A 184 -19.33 38.21 -9.47
C ILE A 184 -19.13 39.66 -9.01
N THR A 185 -19.31 40.63 -9.90
CA THR A 185 -19.15 42.05 -9.60
C THR A 185 -20.42 42.77 -10.05
N ASP A 186 -20.97 43.65 -9.25
CA ASP A 186 -22.12 44.49 -9.61
C ASP A 186 -21.71 45.83 -10.21
N LYS A 187 -22.67 46.62 -10.70
CA LYS A 187 -22.42 47.94 -11.35
C LYS A 187 -21.72 48.97 -10.45
N THR A 188 -21.70 48.75 -9.13
CA THR A 188 -21.08 49.66 -8.17
C THR A 188 -19.66 49.25 -7.83
N GLY A 189 -19.22 48.09 -8.35
CA GLY A 189 -17.89 47.52 -8.11
C GLY A 189 -17.80 46.60 -6.88
N MET A 190 -18.94 46.39 -6.17
CA MET A 190 -18.98 45.40 -5.08
C MET A 190 -18.85 43.99 -5.68
N SER A 191 -18.05 43.13 -5.06
CA SER A 191 -17.80 41.79 -5.60
C SER A 191 -17.85 40.68 -4.56
N SER A 192 -18.20 39.50 -5.02
CA SER A 192 -18.17 38.27 -4.23
C SER A 192 -17.50 37.14 -5.04
N ILE A 193 -16.85 36.19 -4.37
CA ILE A 193 -16.22 35.04 -5.00
C ILE A 193 -17.02 33.79 -4.62
N LEU A 194 -17.35 33.01 -5.66
CA LEU A 194 -17.91 31.66 -5.53
C LEU A 194 -16.83 30.63 -5.85
N TYR A 195 -16.50 29.80 -4.87
CA TYR A 195 -15.64 28.63 -5.04
C TYR A 195 -16.49 27.44 -5.44
N VAL A 196 -16.10 26.76 -6.51
CA VAL A 196 -16.82 25.61 -7.06
C VAL A 196 -15.91 24.38 -6.99
N SER A 197 -16.41 23.30 -6.41
CA SER A 197 -15.75 22.00 -6.39
C SER A 197 -16.63 21.02 -7.14
N VAL A 198 -16.11 20.46 -8.23
CA VAL A 198 -16.78 19.47 -9.05
C VAL A 198 -16.16 18.11 -8.80
N LYS A 199 -17.00 17.11 -8.57
CA LYS A 199 -16.66 15.70 -8.48
C LYS A 199 -17.30 14.98 -9.65
N LYS A 200 -16.49 14.27 -10.43
CA LYS A 200 -16.91 13.46 -11.56
C LYS A 200 -16.09 12.18 -11.59
N THR A 201 -16.74 11.06 -11.85
CA THR A 201 -16.04 9.80 -12.07
C THR A 201 -15.40 9.81 -13.44
N GLU A 202 -14.10 9.57 -13.47
CA GLU A 202 -13.31 9.49 -14.71
C GLU A 202 -13.06 8.03 -15.07
N ASP A 203 -12.95 7.75 -16.37
CA ASP A 203 -12.48 6.44 -16.81
C ASP A 203 -11.01 6.26 -16.46
N LEU A 204 -10.62 5.05 -16.08
CA LEU A 204 -9.23 4.73 -15.75
C LEU A 204 -8.44 4.49 -17.05
N VAL A 205 -7.57 5.43 -17.36
CA VAL A 205 -6.76 5.42 -18.58
C VAL A 205 -5.28 5.46 -18.22
N VAL A 206 -4.50 4.53 -18.76
CA VAL A 206 -3.04 4.49 -18.65
C VAL A 206 -2.38 5.03 -19.92
N GLU A 207 -1.13 5.47 -19.82
CA GLU A 207 -0.38 6.01 -20.95
C GLU A 207 0.02 4.93 -21.96
N SER A 208 0.48 3.77 -21.46
CA SER A 208 0.87 2.63 -22.27
C SER A 208 0.15 1.36 -21.79
N THR A 209 -0.27 0.55 -22.74
CA THR A 209 -0.85 -0.78 -22.50
C THR A 209 0.10 -1.92 -22.90
N GLU A 210 1.36 -1.62 -23.22
CA GLU A 210 2.37 -2.61 -23.60
C GLU A 210 3.71 -2.28 -22.93
N PHE A 211 4.30 -3.27 -22.25
CA PHE A 211 5.59 -3.19 -21.58
C PHE A 211 6.45 -4.37 -22.01
N ASN A 212 7.68 -4.08 -22.46
CA ASN A 212 8.67 -5.08 -22.82
C ASN A 212 9.88 -4.92 -21.90
N LEU A 213 10.10 -5.90 -21.03
CA LEU A 213 11.16 -5.91 -20.04
C LEU A 213 12.25 -6.86 -20.53
N SER A 214 13.45 -6.35 -20.75
CA SER A 214 14.60 -7.08 -21.32
C SER A 214 15.62 -7.51 -20.27
N THR A 215 15.38 -7.18 -19.01
CA THR A 215 16.21 -7.54 -17.88
C THR A 215 15.32 -8.01 -16.74
N LEU A 216 15.66 -9.10 -16.06
CA LEU A 216 14.92 -9.52 -14.87
C LEU A 216 15.12 -8.52 -13.74
N PHE A 217 14.09 -8.32 -12.94
CA PHE A 217 14.00 -7.33 -11.85
C PHE A 217 14.11 -5.88 -12.32
N GLU A 218 13.98 -5.63 -13.64
CA GLU A 218 13.76 -4.29 -14.17
C GLU A 218 12.38 -3.78 -13.75
N VAL A 219 12.35 -2.54 -13.28
CA VAL A 219 11.12 -1.87 -12.84
C VAL A 219 10.81 -0.73 -13.78
N GLN A 220 9.58 -0.68 -14.29
CA GLN A 220 9.06 0.41 -15.13
C GLN A 220 7.78 1.00 -14.51
N ASP A 221 7.56 2.30 -14.74
CA ASP A 221 6.39 3.01 -14.25
C ASP A 221 5.19 2.81 -15.19
N ILE A 222 4.01 2.49 -14.63
CA ILE A 222 2.73 2.52 -15.32
C ILE A 222 2.09 3.87 -15.05
N ILE A 223 2.14 4.78 -16.01
CA ILE A 223 1.62 6.14 -15.88
C ILE A 223 0.11 6.14 -16.04
N ILE A 224 -0.62 6.58 -15.04
CA ILE A 224 -2.07 6.77 -15.07
C ILE A 224 -2.36 8.19 -15.53
N LYS A 225 -3.07 8.33 -16.67
CA LYS A 225 -3.50 9.62 -17.21
C LYS A 225 -4.74 10.16 -16.53
N THR A 226 -5.76 9.31 -16.38
CA THR A 226 -7.03 9.64 -15.71
C THR A 226 -7.47 8.48 -14.82
N GLY A 227 -8.26 8.78 -13.78
CA GLY A 227 -8.82 7.80 -12.84
C GLY A 227 -9.15 8.41 -11.49
N ASN A 228 -9.80 7.63 -10.62
CA ASN A 228 -10.42 8.13 -9.39
C ASN A 228 -9.60 7.84 -8.11
N GLY A 229 -8.33 7.48 -8.26
CA GLY A 229 -7.45 7.16 -7.13
C GLY A 229 -7.80 5.82 -6.46
N GLY A 230 -7.03 5.45 -5.40
CA GLY A 230 -7.24 4.18 -4.69
C GLY A 230 -7.07 2.98 -5.61
N TYR A 231 -5.94 2.96 -6.33
CA TYR A 231 -5.67 1.95 -7.34
C TYR A 231 -5.30 0.61 -6.72
N GLU A 232 -5.81 -0.46 -7.34
CA GLU A 232 -5.46 -1.86 -7.09
C GLU A 232 -5.03 -2.49 -8.41
N ALA A 233 -4.19 -3.52 -8.34
CA ALA A 233 -3.73 -4.23 -9.52
C ALA A 233 -3.97 -5.72 -9.40
N SER A 234 -4.39 -6.36 -10.49
CA SER A 234 -4.42 -7.80 -10.65
C SER A 234 -3.49 -8.22 -11.79
N VAL A 235 -2.74 -9.30 -11.58
CA VAL A 235 -1.78 -9.84 -12.54
C VAL A 235 -2.17 -11.26 -12.89
N ALA A 236 -2.33 -11.57 -14.17
CA ALA A 236 -2.77 -12.90 -14.62
C ALA A 236 -1.72 -13.99 -14.36
N ASN A 237 -0.43 -13.67 -14.47
CA ASN A 237 0.67 -14.54 -14.08
C ASN A 237 1.67 -13.77 -13.22
N PRO A 238 1.57 -13.85 -11.88
CA PRO A 238 2.42 -13.12 -10.95
C PRO A 238 3.87 -13.63 -10.90
N LEU A 239 4.17 -14.82 -11.47
CA LEU A 239 5.53 -15.30 -11.62
C LEU A 239 6.29 -14.57 -12.74
N VAL A 240 5.59 -14.10 -13.77
CA VAL A 240 6.19 -13.35 -14.88
C VAL A 240 6.45 -11.90 -14.48
N ALA A 241 5.49 -11.26 -13.83
CA ALA A 241 5.63 -9.88 -13.40
C ALA A 241 4.94 -9.61 -12.05
N LYS A 242 5.50 -8.69 -11.27
CA LYS A 242 4.92 -8.15 -10.05
C LYS A 242 4.55 -6.69 -10.24
N VAL A 243 3.43 -6.28 -9.65
CA VAL A 243 3.00 -4.89 -9.66
C VAL A 243 3.03 -4.34 -8.24
N TYR A 244 3.57 -3.15 -8.10
CA TYR A 244 3.59 -2.38 -6.87
C TYR A 244 2.66 -1.18 -7.04
N VAL A 245 1.75 -0.96 -6.08
CA VAL A 245 0.84 0.19 -6.07
C VAL A 245 1.05 0.97 -4.78
N GLU A 246 1.56 2.20 -4.90
CA GLU A 246 1.79 3.10 -3.78
C GLU A 246 1.12 4.45 -4.06
N GLY A 247 -0.12 4.60 -3.61
CA GLY A 247 -0.92 5.79 -3.87
C GLY A 247 -1.25 5.97 -5.35
N LYS A 248 -0.59 6.91 -6.03
CA LYS A 248 -0.73 7.15 -7.48
C LYS A 248 0.41 6.53 -8.30
N GLU A 249 1.44 6.05 -7.65
CA GLU A 249 2.56 5.39 -8.31
C GLU A 249 2.24 3.92 -8.53
N VAL A 250 2.31 3.49 -9.76
CA VAL A 250 2.13 2.09 -10.16
C VAL A 250 3.36 1.66 -10.93
N LYS A 251 3.99 0.57 -10.49
CA LYS A 251 5.24 0.05 -11.06
C LYS A 251 5.10 -1.42 -11.41
N VAL A 252 5.67 -1.84 -12.53
CA VAL A 252 5.75 -3.23 -12.94
C VAL A 252 7.20 -3.70 -12.93
N GLU A 253 7.45 -4.88 -12.35
CA GLU A 253 8.75 -5.54 -12.26
C GLU A 253 8.70 -6.88 -13.00
N GLY A 254 9.63 -7.12 -13.93
CA GLY A 254 9.79 -8.41 -14.60
C GLY A 254 10.53 -9.43 -13.71
N ARG A 255 9.98 -10.65 -13.56
CA ARG A 255 10.52 -11.66 -12.64
C ARG A 255 10.97 -12.94 -13.31
N MET A 256 10.27 -13.37 -14.35
CA MET A 256 10.53 -14.59 -15.11
C MET A 256 10.13 -14.37 -16.56
N ASN A 257 10.85 -14.97 -17.50
CA ASN A 257 10.50 -14.90 -18.92
C ASN A 257 9.09 -15.44 -19.18
N GLY A 258 8.36 -14.73 -20.02
CA GLY A 258 6.98 -15.05 -20.38
C GLY A 258 6.14 -13.82 -20.67
N GLU A 259 4.84 -14.03 -20.79
CA GLU A 259 3.86 -12.97 -21.04
C GLU A 259 2.78 -13.01 -19.96
N THR A 260 2.32 -11.85 -19.54
CA THR A 260 1.22 -11.69 -18.60
C THR A 260 0.41 -10.45 -18.92
N THR A 261 -0.72 -10.31 -18.23
CA THR A 261 -1.61 -9.16 -18.36
C THR A 261 -1.89 -8.58 -16.99
N ILE A 262 -1.90 -7.26 -16.90
CA ILE A 262 -2.26 -6.50 -15.70
C ILE A 262 -3.56 -5.77 -15.97
N ILE A 263 -4.46 -5.78 -14.99
CA ILE A 263 -5.66 -4.92 -14.93
C ILE A 263 -5.53 -4.05 -13.68
N LEU A 264 -5.61 -2.74 -13.88
CA LEU A 264 -5.75 -1.78 -12.78
C LEU A 264 -7.22 -1.50 -12.54
N LYS A 265 -7.58 -1.32 -11.28
CA LYS A 265 -8.92 -0.92 -10.83
C LYS A 265 -8.81 0.26 -9.88
N ASP A 266 -9.71 1.23 -9.98
CA ASP A 266 -9.73 2.39 -9.10
C ASP A 266 -10.82 2.30 -8.02
N SER A 267 -10.83 3.27 -7.09
CA SER A 267 -11.80 3.33 -5.98
C SER A 267 -13.26 3.44 -6.40
N LYS A 268 -13.54 3.73 -7.68
CA LYS A 268 -14.88 3.78 -8.26
C LYS A 268 -15.25 2.51 -9.04
N GLY A 269 -14.36 1.52 -9.03
CA GLY A 269 -14.56 0.27 -9.73
C GLY A 269 -14.31 0.35 -11.23
N LYS A 270 -13.74 1.45 -11.74
CA LYS A 270 -13.34 1.55 -13.14
C LYS A 270 -12.08 0.74 -13.37
N GLU A 271 -12.03 0.01 -14.48
CA GLU A 271 -10.90 -0.83 -14.85
C GLU A 271 -10.18 -0.23 -16.06
N SER A 272 -8.86 -0.40 -16.07
CA SER A 272 -8.03 -0.06 -17.22
C SER A 272 -8.26 -1.03 -18.38
N ASN A 273 -7.88 -0.63 -19.59
CA ASN A 273 -7.63 -1.61 -20.64
C ASN A 273 -6.55 -2.60 -20.16
N PRO A 274 -6.59 -3.87 -20.62
CA PRO A 274 -5.56 -4.85 -20.30
C PRO A 274 -4.17 -4.34 -20.71
N ILE A 275 -3.24 -4.34 -19.75
CA ILE A 275 -1.86 -3.94 -19.92
C ILE A 275 -1.04 -5.21 -20.15
N LYS A 276 -0.51 -5.38 -21.35
CA LYS A 276 0.34 -6.53 -21.71
C LYS A 276 1.75 -6.30 -21.24
N VAL A 277 2.31 -7.31 -20.60
CA VAL A 277 3.71 -7.33 -20.15
C VAL A 277 4.41 -8.55 -20.74
N LYS A 278 5.48 -8.31 -21.47
CA LYS A 278 6.38 -9.34 -21.97
C LYS A 278 7.73 -9.19 -21.27
N VAL A 279 8.21 -10.26 -20.67
CA VAL A 279 9.56 -10.38 -20.12
C VAL A 279 10.35 -11.31 -21.04
N ASP A 280 11.46 -10.81 -21.58
CA ASP A 280 12.34 -11.53 -22.51
C ASP A 280 13.79 -11.17 -22.20
N ALA A 281 14.31 -11.76 -21.13
CA ALA A 281 15.60 -11.45 -20.55
C ALA A 281 16.55 -12.66 -20.62
N PRO A 282 17.87 -12.46 -20.61
CA PRO A 282 18.82 -13.55 -20.39
C PRO A 282 18.55 -14.25 -19.06
N GLU A 283 18.52 -15.58 -19.08
CA GLU A 283 18.40 -16.39 -17.87
C GLU A 283 19.75 -17.00 -17.51
N TYR A 284 20.03 -17.05 -16.21
CA TYR A 284 21.29 -17.53 -15.67
C TYR A 284 21.09 -18.67 -14.68
N ALA A 285 22.22 -19.29 -14.34
CA ALA A 285 22.39 -20.20 -13.22
C ALA A 285 23.56 -19.70 -12.37
N LEU A 286 23.46 -19.84 -11.06
CA LEU A 286 24.51 -19.44 -10.13
C LEU A 286 25.56 -20.51 -9.97
N ASP A 287 26.83 -20.20 -10.32
CA ASP A 287 27.99 -21.07 -10.20
C ASP A 287 28.63 -20.96 -8.80
N LEU A 288 28.33 -21.91 -7.93
CA LEU A 288 28.78 -21.92 -6.53
C LEU A 288 30.24 -22.36 -6.38
N GLN A 289 30.71 -23.36 -7.12
CA GLN A 289 32.10 -23.91 -7.15
C GLN A 289 32.72 -24.23 -5.78
N THR A 290 31.98 -24.60 -4.79
CA THR A 290 32.44 -24.74 -3.38
C THR A 290 32.77 -23.43 -2.66
N ASP A 291 32.81 -22.29 -3.34
CA ASP A 291 33.17 -21.00 -2.74
C ASP A 291 31.99 -20.35 -2.03
N TYR A 292 30.78 -20.55 -2.55
CA TYR A 292 29.55 -19.91 -2.10
C TYR A 292 28.47 -20.93 -1.80
N PHE A 293 27.48 -20.46 -1.02
CA PHE A 293 26.22 -21.16 -0.77
C PHE A 293 25.12 -20.12 -0.50
N CYS A 294 23.88 -20.56 -0.52
CA CYS A 294 22.74 -19.69 -0.25
C CYS A 294 21.94 -20.23 0.94
N TYR A 295 21.29 -19.33 1.68
CA TYR A 295 20.43 -19.71 2.79
C TYR A 295 19.31 -18.67 3.00
N THR A 296 18.24 -19.12 3.64
CA THR A 296 17.20 -18.25 4.22
C THR A 296 16.78 -18.83 5.56
N ASP A 297 16.32 -17.96 6.45
CA ASP A 297 15.75 -18.34 7.75
C ASP A 297 14.26 -18.05 7.75
N PHE A 298 13.46 -19.05 7.46
CA PHE A 298 12.01 -18.90 7.46
C PHE A 298 11.44 -18.53 8.85
N SER A 299 12.16 -18.84 9.94
CA SER A 299 11.72 -18.49 11.29
C SER A 299 11.82 -16.99 11.59
N SER A 300 12.69 -16.28 10.86
CA SER A 300 12.91 -14.84 11.02
C SER A 300 11.90 -13.97 10.24
N ILE A 301 11.11 -14.57 9.36
CA ILE A 301 10.16 -13.85 8.51
C ILE A 301 8.88 -13.55 9.31
N ALA A 302 8.65 -12.27 9.58
CA ALA A 302 7.48 -11.83 10.32
C ALA A 302 6.18 -12.11 9.54
N GLY A 303 5.15 -12.59 10.23
CA GLY A 303 3.82 -12.80 9.66
C GLY A 303 3.63 -14.07 8.82
N LEU A 304 4.66 -14.92 8.69
CA LEU A 304 4.50 -16.23 8.03
C LEU A 304 3.40 -17.04 8.70
N ASP A 305 2.61 -17.74 7.89
CA ASP A 305 1.58 -18.65 8.37
C ASP A 305 2.19 -19.72 9.29
N PRO A 306 1.71 -19.86 10.55
CA PRO A 306 2.17 -20.90 11.46
C PRO A 306 2.09 -22.33 10.90
N SER A 307 1.27 -22.58 9.88
CA SER A 307 1.14 -23.89 9.23
C SER A 307 2.45 -24.41 8.63
N ILE A 308 3.42 -23.54 8.30
CA ILE A 308 4.75 -23.93 7.83
C ILE A 308 5.56 -24.72 8.88
N LYS A 309 5.18 -24.69 10.14
CA LYS A 309 5.77 -25.49 11.23
C LYS A 309 5.22 -26.91 11.30
N GLU A 310 4.11 -27.16 10.63
CA GLU A 310 3.43 -28.45 10.65
C GLU A 310 2.96 -28.89 9.26
N CYS A 311 3.77 -28.66 8.23
CA CYS A 311 3.44 -29.05 6.86
C CYS A 311 3.22 -30.56 6.78
N LYS A 312 2.03 -30.98 6.40
CA LYS A 312 1.73 -32.40 6.12
C LYS A 312 2.35 -32.89 4.83
N GLN A 313 2.54 -31.99 3.91
CA GLN A 313 3.15 -32.29 2.61
C GLN A 313 4.20 -31.23 2.29
N VAL A 314 5.32 -31.65 1.75
CA VAL A 314 6.35 -30.75 1.20
C VAL A 314 6.97 -31.36 -0.05
N THR A 315 7.46 -30.50 -0.93
CA THR A 315 8.35 -30.90 -2.04
C THR A 315 9.52 -29.93 -2.08
N PHE A 316 10.73 -30.46 -2.05
CA PHE A 316 11.96 -29.72 -2.34
C PHE A 316 12.41 -30.07 -3.74
N GLU A 317 12.67 -29.07 -4.57
CA GLU A 317 12.99 -29.22 -5.97
C GLU A 317 14.17 -28.34 -6.36
N MET A 318 15.08 -28.85 -7.20
CA MET A 318 16.25 -28.13 -7.63
C MET A 318 16.73 -28.66 -9.00
N THR A 319 17.07 -27.74 -9.92
CA THR A 319 17.85 -28.09 -11.11
C THR A 319 19.26 -27.57 -10.95
N CYS A 320 20.23 -28.49 -11.05
CA CYS A 320 21.63 -28.19 -10.80
C CYS A 320 22.57 -29.01 -11.68
N LYS A 321 23.85 -28.65 -11.65
CA LYS A 321 24.96 -29.37 -12.26
C LYS A 321 26.06 -29.57 -11.23
N VAL A 322 26.60 -30.79 -11.12
CA VAL A 322 27.75 -31.12 -10.26
C VAL A 322 28.98 -31.24 -11.11
N TYR A 323 30.04 -30.49 -10.78
CA TYR A 323 31.33 -30.59 -11.50
C TYR A 323 32.21 -31.70 -10.95
N ASN A 324 32.32 -31.76 -9.63
CA ASN A 324 33.05 -32.81 -8.93
C ASN A 324 32.23 -33.30 -7.73
N TRP A 325 32.25 -34.61 -7.52
CA TRP A 325 31.56 -35.21 -6.40
C TRP A 325 32.33 -35.01 -5.10
N ALA A 326 31.62 -34.77 -4.02
CA ALA A 326 32.18 -34.72 -2.67
C ALA A 326 31.26 -35.45 -1.69
N TRP A 327 31.83 -36.18 -0.77
CA TRP A 327 31.07 -36.85 0.27
C TRP A 327 30.32 -35.87 1.15
N LEU A 328 29.03 -36.11 1.33
CA LEU A 328 28.08 -35.27 2.07
C LEU A 328 27.93 -33.83 1.50
N GLN A 329 28.35 -33.56 0.25
CA GLN A 329 28.00 -32.26 -0.35
C GLN A 329 26.49 -32.03 -0.26
N THR A 330 26.11 -30.84 0.15
CA THR A 330 24.70 -30.50 0.38
C THR A 330 24.09 -29.94 -0.90
N PHE A 331 22.95 -30.46 -1.30
CA PHE A 331 22.13 -29.87 -2.36
C PHE A 331 21.20 -28.81 -1.78
N LEU A 332 20.17 -29.20 -1.03
CA LEU A 332 19.28 -28.28 -0.37
C LEU A 332 18.56 -28.94 0.82
N GLY A 333 18.01 -28.13 1.69
CA GLY A 333 17.12 -28.58 2.78
C GLY A 333 17.43 -27.97 4.14
N LEU A 334 16.94 -28.65 5.17
CA LEU A 334 16.99 -28.27 6.58
C LEU A 334 17.85 -29.29 7.33
N GLU A 335 19.05 -28.91 7.74
CA GLU A 335 19.98 -29.84 8.42
C GLU A 335 19.33 -30.49 9.66
N SER A 336 19.47 -31.81 9.75
CA SER A 336 18.90 -32.68 10.80
C SER A 336 17.38 -32.80 10.82
N ASN A 337 16.66 -32.06 9.99
CA ASN A 337 15.21 -32.19 9.83
C ASN A 337 14.87 -32.92 8.51
N LEU A 338 15.22 -32.34 7.38
CA LEU A 338 15.07 -32.93 6.04
C LEU A 338 16.10 -32.32 5.10
N ILE A 339 17.18 -33.05 4.78
CA ILE A 339 18.30 -32.55 3.98
C ILE A 339 18.66 -33.53 2.87
N ILE A 340 18.92 -33.00 1.68
CA ILE A 340 19.38 -33.74 0.52
C ILE A 340 20.87 -33.49 0.35
N ARG A 341 21.64 -34.58 0.30
CA ARG A 341 23.11 -34.54 0.22
C ARG A 341 23.65 -35.64 -0.69
N GLY A 342 24.91 -35.51 -1.15
CA GLY A 342 25.61 -36.52 -1.87
C GLY A 342 26.12 -37.62 -0.95
N LEU A 343 26.10 -38.88 -1.42
CA LEU A 343 26.63 -40.02 -0.72
C LEU A 343 27.80 -40.64 -1.51
N ASN A 344 28.64 -41.42 -0.82
CA ASN A 344 29.86 -42.02 -1.28
C ASN A 344 31.05 -41.05 -1.48
N ASP A 345 32.24 -41.60 -1.40
CA ASP A 345 33.48 -40.88 -1.66
C ASP A 345 33.62 -40.56 -3.15
N PRO A 346 34.38 -39.53 -3.53
CA PRO A 346 34.58 -39.15 -4.93
C PRO A 346 35.09 -40.31 -5.80
N ASP A 347 35.88 -41.22 -5.22
CA ASP A 347 36.48 -42.34 -5.91
C ASP A 347 35.61 -43.60 -5.90
N LYS A 348 34.41 -43.56 -5.34
CA LYS A 348 33.46 -44.67 -5.23
C LYS A 348 32.18 -44.42 -6.01
N SER A 349 31.90 -45.28 -6.97
CA SER A 349 30.66 -45.31 -7.72
C SER A 349 29.66 -46.30 -7.08
N PRO A 350 28.35 -46.08 -7.16
CA PRO A 350 27.70 -44.93 -7.82
C PRO A 350 27.66 -43.66 -6.95
N HIS A 351 27.73 -42.47 -7.57
CA HIS A 351 27.45 -41.20 -6.96
C HIS A 351 25.93 -41.04 -6.85
N VAL A 352 25.39 -41.11 -5.63
CA VAL A 352 23.96 -41.15 -5.40
C VAL A 352 23.53 -40.09 -4.41
N PHE A 353 22.27 -39.68 -4.48
CA PHE A 353 21.69 -38.85 -3.47
C PHE A 353 21.39 -39.63 -2.20
N ALA A 354 21.58 -38.97 -1.07
CA ALA A 354 21.03 -39.40 0.21
C ALA A 354 20.12 -38.31 0.80
N VAL A 355 19.00 -38.73 1.32
CA VAL A 355 18.12 -37.87 2.14
C VAL A 355 18.20 -38.35 3.57
N ALA A 356 18.46 -37.43 4.47
CA ALA A 356 18.48 -37.67 5.91
C ALA A 356 17.50 -36.76 6.62
N GLY A 357 16.79 -37.29 7.59
CA GLY A 357 15.83 -36.56 8.40
C GLY A 357 15.79 -37.03 9.85
N LEU A 358 15.10 -36.26 10.71
CA LEU A 358 14.88 -36.58 12.12
C LEU A 358 16.18 -36.95 12.87
N LYS A 359 17.25 -36.16 12.65
CA LYS A 359 18.58 -36.40 13.22
C LYS A 359 19.15 -37.79 12.82
N ASP A 360 19.06 -38.08 11.52
CA ASP A 360 19.47 -39.34 10.90
C ASP A 360 18.71 -40.60 11.37
N LYS A 361 17.50 -40.48 11.92
CA LYS A 361 16.61 -41.60 12.24
C LYS A 361 15.88 -42.15 11.01
N ILE A 362 15.70 -41.33 10.00
CA ILE A 362 15.27 -41.73 8.67
C ILE A 362 16.39 -41.41 7.67
N MET A 363 16.79 -42.38 6.90
CA MET A 363 17.81 -42.24 5.84
C MET A 363 17.41 -43.02 4.61
N MET A 364 17.59 -42.39 3.45
CA MET A 364 17.21 -42.91 2.14
C MET A 364 18.29 -42.60 1.14
N GLU A 365 18.47 -43.50 0.18
CA GLU A 365 19.46 -43.38 -0.89
C GLU A 365 18.78 -43.59 -2.24
N SER A 366 19.18 -42.81 -3.26
CA SER A 366 18.83 -43.11 -4.65
C SER A 366 19.65 -44.31 -5.15
N THR A 367 19.21 -44.91 -6.23
CA THR A 367 19.94 -46.03 -6.87
C THR A 367 20.56 -45.60 -8.20
N THR A 368 20.07 -44.52 -8.80
CA THR A 368 20.59 -43.99 -10.06
C THR A 368 21.85 -43.18 -9.81
N GLU A 369 22.89 -43.44 -10.59
CA GLU A 369 24.13 -42.66 -10.58
C GLU A 369 23.88 -41.25 -11.14
N ILE A 370 24.35 -40.22 -10.43
CA ILE A 370 24.23 -38.82 -10.83
C ILE A 370 25.38 -38.48 -11.80
N PRO A 371 25.07 -38.00 -13.00
CA PRO A 371 26.09 -37.63 -13.97
C PRO A 371 26.86 -36.38 -13.52
N LEU A 372 28.18 -36.36 -13.72
CA LEU A 372 28.99 -35.17 -13.52
C LEU A 372 28.99 -34.30 -14.78
N ASN A 373 29.03 -32.98 -14.59
CA ASN A 373 29.07 -31.98 -15.67
C ASN A 373 27.82 -31.91 -16.56
N GLU A 374 26.75 -32.57 -16.17
CA GLU A 374 25.45 -32.51 -16.83
C GLU A 374 24.42 -31.88 -15.93
N TRP A 375 23.43 -31.19 -16.53
CA TRP A 375 22.31 -30.67 -15.81
C TRP A 375 21.32 -31.80 -15.48
N PHE A 376 20.83 -31.80 -14.25
CA PHE A 376 19.76 -32.69 -13.81
C PHE A 376 18.79 -31.98 -12.88
N ASN A 377 17.55 -32.46 -12.85
CA ASN A 377 16.54 -32.05 -11.89
C ASN A 377 16.41 -33.09 -10.80
N LEU A 378 16.35 -32.62 -9.57
CA LEU A 378 16.10 -33.41 -8.38
C LEU A 378 14.83 -32.87 -7.70
N ALA A 379 13.89 -33.77 -7.40
CA ALA A 379 12.76 -33.43 -6.53
C ALA A 379 12.59 -34.49 -5.44
N PHE A 380 12.33 -34.04 -4.22
CA PHE A 380 12.06 -34.92 -3.09
C PHE A 380 10.70 -34.51 -2.47
N VAL A 381 9.78 -35.47 -2.44
CA VAL A 381 8.41 -35.31 -1.98
C VAL A 381 8.21 -36.05 -0.67
N VAL A 382 7.62 -35.37 0.31
CA VAL A 382 7.15 -35.96 1.57
C VAL A 382 5.64 -35.76 1.66
N ASP A 383 4.92 -36.85 1.89
CA ASP A 383 3.48 -36.85 2.17
C ASP A 383 3.22 -37.57 3.51
N CYS A 384 3.13 -36.79 4.57
CA CYS A 384 2.96 -37.33 5.93
C CYS A 384 1.59 -37.95 6.17
N ASP A 385 0.62 -37.75 5.30
CA ASP A 385 -0.69 -38.39 5.37
C ASP A 385 -0.64 -39.88 4.94
N LYS A 386 0.49 -40.28 4.30
CA LYS A 386 0.73 -41.68 3.95
C LYS A 386 1.33 -42.44 5.13
N VAL A 387 0.91 -43.71 5.28
CA VAL A 387 1.40 -44.59 6.35
C VAL A 387 2.62 -45.40 5.88
N ALA A 388 2.56 -45.94 4.67
CA ALA A 388 3.65 -46.70 4.11
C ALA A 388 4.85 -45.79 3.77
N VAL A 389 6.06 -46.21 4.14
CA VAL A 389 7.26 -45.37 4.05
C VAL A 389 7.58 -45.03 2.57
N ASP A 390 7.41 -45.97 1.66
CA ASP A 390 7.60 -45.82 0.22
C ASP A 390 6.52 -44.99 -0.47
N GLU A 391 5.35 -44.85 0.14
CA GLU A 391 4.30 -43.89 -0.29
C GLU A 391 4.55 -42.50 0.28
N LYS A 392 5.06 -42.42 1.51
CA LYS A 392 5.35 -41.16 2.22
C LYS A 392 6.50 -40.39 1.60
N TYR A 393 7.57 -41.08 1.20
CA TYR A 393 8.77 -40.46 0.67
C TYR A 393 9.00 -40.90 -0.78
N LYS A 394 9.09 -39.92 -1.67
CA LYS A 394 9.36 -40.14 -3.10
C LYS A 394 10.48 -39.24 -3.56
N MET A 395 11.36 -39.78 -4.37
CA MET A 395 12.45 -39.07 -5.02
C MET A 395 12.25 -39.14 -6.53
N TYR A 396 12.54 -38.04 -7.20
CA TYR A 396 12.48 -37.96 -8.66
C TYR A 396 13.79 -37.40 -9.17
N ILE A 397 14.30 -38.01 -10.23
CA ILE A 397 15.49 -37.56 -10.98
C ILE A 397 15.05 -37.34 -12.42
N ASN A 398 15.25 -36.13 -12.94
CA ASN A 398 14.81 -35.74 -14.29
C ASN A 398 13.32 -36.06 -14.54
N GLY A 399 12.48 -35.76 -13.54
CA GLY A 399 11.04 -35.97 -13.61
C GLY A 399 10.59 -37.44 -13.60
N LYS A 400 11.48 -38.40 -13.32
CA LYS A 400 11.17 -39.84 -13.22
C LYS A 400 11.25 -40.30 -11.78
N LEU A 401 10.26 -41.08 -11.34
CA LEU A 401 10.26 -41.68 -10.01
C LEU A 401 11.48 -42.58 -9.83
N GLU A 402 12.23 -42.33 -8.78
CA GLU A 402 13.46 -43.04 -8.41
C GLU A 402 13.14 -44.20 -7.47
N THR A 403 13.88 -45.30 -7.60
CA THR A 403 13.87 -46.37 -6.61
C THR A 403 14.66 -45.92 -5.37
N ILE A 404 14.03 -45.91 -4.22
CA ILE A 404 14.63 -45.50 -2.95
C ILE A 404 15.06 -46.73 -2.15
N LYS A 405 16.32 -46.75 -1.71
CA LYS A 405 16.80 -47.68 -0.71
C LYS A 405 16.72 -47.03 0.66
N PHE A 406 15.85 -47.53 1.53
CA PHE A 406 15.75 -47.10 2.92
C PHE A 406 16.85 -47.76 3.76
N THR A 407 17.81 -46.99 4.24
CA THR A 407 18.95 -47.48 5.04
C THR A 407 18.71 -47.34 6.53
N LYS A 408 17.81 -46.42 6.94
CA LYS A 408 17.26 -46.30 8.29
C LYS A 408 15.79 -45.89 8.25
N THR A 409 15.00 -46.48 9.11
CA THR A 409 13.57 -46.22 9.27
C THR A 409 13.15 -46.28 10.74
N GLU A 410 13.98 -45.74 11.64
CA GLU A 410 13.71 -45.74 13.09
C GLU A 410 12.51 -44.84 13.44
N GLU A 411 12.40 -43.72 12.73
CA GLU A 411 11.26 -42.80 12.81
C GLU A 411 10.88 -42.29 11.43
N THR A 412 9.66 -41.85 11.25
CA THR A 412 9.19 -41.16 10.04
C THR A 412 8.52 -39.83 10.41
N HIS A 413 8.55 -38.87 9.52
CA HIS A 413 7.90 -37.57 9.74
C HIS A 413 6.39 -37.72 9.91
N SER A 414 5.82 -37.03 10.90
CA SER A 414 4.38 -36.78 11.04
C SER A 414 3.97 -35.44 10.46
N SER A 415 4.93 -34.54 10.32
CA SER A 415 4.89 -33.24 9.66
C SER A 415 6.30 -32.72 9.44
N ILE A 416 6.48 -31.75 8.58
CA ILE A 416 7.74 -31.05 8.36
C ILE A 416 7.62 -29.63 8.89
N ASP A 417 8.52 -29.24 9.79
CA ASP A 417 8.68 -27.86 10.25
C ASP A 417 9.74 -27.17 9.39
N LEU A 418 9.29 -26.29 8.48
CA LEU A 418 10.19 -25.56 7.58
C LEU A 418 11.08 -24.54 8.34
N THR A 419 10.78 -24.22 9.59
CA THR A 419 11.55 -23.29 10.41
C THR A 419 12.58 -23.98 11.30
N SER A 420 12.65 -25.33 11.28
CA SER A 420 13.49 -26.13 12.18
C SER A 420 14.67 -26.76 11.48
N SER A 421 15.87 -26.37 11.86
CA SER A 421 17.12 -27.06 11.49
C SER A 421 18.16 -26.92 12.60
N ASN A 422 19.13 -27.86 12.68
CA ASN A 422 20.28 -27.72 13.59
C ASN A 422 21.25 -26.63 13.13
N ASP A 423 20.97 -25.96 12.04
CA ASP A 423 21.74 -24.87 11.47
C ASP A 423 21.09 -23.51 11.72
N GLY A 424 20.53 -23.35 12.93
CA GLY A 424 19.86 -22.11 13.37
C GLY A 424 18.56 -21.83 12.63
N GLY A 425 17.78 -22.86 12.28
CA GLY A 425 16.49 -22.72 11.58
C GLY A 425 16.62 -22.50 10.08
N ARG A 426 17.84 -22.49 9.53
CA ARG A 426 18.07 -22.09 8.13
C ARG A 426 17.77 -23.22 7.14
N PHE A 427 17.07 -22.85 6.08
CA PHE A 427 17.02 -23.60 4.83
C PHE A 427 18.25 -23.22 4.01
N VAL A 428 18.98 -24.22 3.51
CA VAL A 428 20.25 -24.03 2.84
C VAL A 428 20.26 -24.62 1.42
N ILE A 429 21.06 -24.02 0.55
CA ILE A 429 21.36 -24.50 -0.80
C ILE A 429 22.86 -24.43 -1.00
N GLY A 430 23.48 -25.57 -1.32
CA GLY A 430 24.90 -25.67 -1.62
C GLY A 430 25.81 -25.93 -0.42
N ARG A 431 25.39 -25.76 0.83
CA ARG A 431 26.14 -26.16 2.03
C ARG A 431 25.25 -26.19 3.26
N ALA A 432 25.34 -27.20 4.07
CA ALA A 432 24.79 -27.22 5.42
C ALA A 432 25.93 -27.27 6.44
N THR A 433 25.71 -26.68 7.60
CA THR A 433 26.70 -26.56 8.69
C THR A 433 27.99 -25.81 8.31
N SER A 434 28.86 -25.59 9.27
CA SER A 434 30.15 -24.92 9.06
C SER A 434 31.23 -25.77 8.39
N ALA A 435 30.88 -26.98 7.90
CA ALA A 435 31.88 -27.90 7.32
C ALA A 435 32.12 -27.63 5.83
N ASN A 436 33.27 -27.06 5.47
CA ASN A 436 33.66 -26.75 4.07
C ASN A 436 33.49 -27.92 3.11
N ARG A 437 33.82 -29.16 3.55
CA ARG A 437 33.69 -30.38 2.77
C ARG A 437 32.26 -30.68 2.29
N ARG A 438 31.25 -30.01 2.82
CA ARG A 438 29.85 -30.16 2.43
C ARG A 438 29.41 -29.18 1.36
N ALA A 439 30.32 -28.30 0.92
CA ALA A 439 29.99 -27.33 -0.12
C ALA A 439 29.78 -28.02 -1.47
N LEU A 440 28.76 -27.65 -2.20
CA LEU A 440 28.45 -28.12 -3.54
C LEU A 440 29.46 -27.58 -4.54
N ASN A 441 30.19 -28.46 -5.20
CA ASN A 441 30.98 -28.06 -6.34
C ASN A 441 30.13 -28.15 -7.61
N GLY A 442 29.42 -27.06 -7.92
CA GLY A 442 28.46 -27.09 -8.99
C GLY A 442 27.73 -25.75 -9.19
N ALA A 443 26.74 -25.78 -10.06
CA ALA A 443 25.87 -24.65 -10.34
C ALA A 443 24.39 -24.99 -10.13
N VAL A 444 23.60 -23.97 -9.82
CA VAL A 444 22.16 -24.08 -9.55
C VAL A 444 21.40 -23.21 -10.54
N SER A 445 20.46 -23.81 -11.26
CA SER A 445 19.57 -23.11 -12.21
C SER A 445 18.31 -22.59 -11.55
N PHE A 446 17.69 -23.41 -10.70
CA PHE A 446 16.59 -22.97 -9.82
C PHE A 446 16.48 -23.88 -8.60
N ALA A 447 15.79 -23.40 -7.56
CA ALA A 447 15.32 -24.19 -6.44
C ALA A 447 13.92 -23.74 -6.01
N ARG A 448 13.10 -24.68 -5.54
CA ARG A 448 11.72 -24.44 -5.11
C ARG A 448 11.40 -25.20 -3.83
N VAL A 449 10.56 -24.60 -3.02
CA VAL A 449 9.96 -25.21 -1.84
C VAL A 449 8.43 -25.15 -1.99
N TRP A 450 7.80 -26.29 -1.84
CA TRP A 450 6.35 -26.45 -1.94
C TRP A 450 5.80 -26.97 -0.62
N THR A 451 4.63 -26.49 -0.22
CA THR A 451 3.85 -27.01 0.93
C THR A 451 2.80 -28.04 0.50
N VAL A 452 2.99 -28.64 -0.64
CA VAL A 452 2.19 -29.72 -1.22
C VAL A 452 3.07 -30.83 -1.77
N ALA A 453 2.53 -32.05 -1.82
CA ALA A 453 3.17 -33.19 -2.49
C ALA A 453 2.97 -33.06 -4.01
N ARG A 454 4.02 -32.75 -4.76
CA ARG A 454 3.97 -32.64 -6.23
C ARG A 454 3.90 -34.03 -6.86
N THR A 455 3.12 -34.16 -7.91
CA THR A 455 3.06 -35.39 -8.72
C THR A 455 4.22 -35.47 -9.68
N GLU A 456 4.52 -36.69 -10.17
CA GLU A 456 5.54 -36.93 -11.19
C GLU A 456 5.35 -36.04 -12.43
N GLN A 457 4.10 -35.92 -12.91
CA GLN A 457 3.78 -35.09 -14.08
C GLN A 457 4.08 -33.62 -13.83
N GLN A 458 3.66 -33.10 -12.67
CA GLN A 458 3.93 -31.71 -12.30
C GLN A 458 5.43 -31.40 -12.19
N ILE A 459 6.21 -32.32 -11.61
CA ILE A 459 7.69 -32.18 -11.51
C ILE A 459 8.28 -32.19 -12.92
N LYS A 460 7.90 -33.16 -13.75
CA LYS A 460 8.39 -33.32 -15.13
C LYS A 460 8.09 -32.07 -15.99
N ASP A 461 6.87 -31.56 -15.93
CA ASP A 461 6.44 -30.41 -16.74
C ASP A 461 7.16 -29.11 -16.33
N ASN A 462 7.64 -29.03 -15.08
CA ASN A 462 8.23 -27.82 -14.50
C ASN A 462 9.74 -27.92 -14.25
N MET A 463 10.43 -28.99 -14.67
CA MET A 463 11.85 -29.20 -14.35
C MET A 463 12.81 -28.22 -15.05
N CYS A 464 12.35 -27.47 -16.06
CA CYS A 464 13.17 -26.50 -16.79
C CYS A 464 12.65 -25.08 -16.65
N SER A 465 11.33 -24.92 -16.70
CA SER A 465 10.64 -23.64 -16.55
C SER A 465 9.31 -23.89 -15.88
N MET A 466 8.78 -22.89 -15.20
CA MET A 466 7.44 -22.97 -14.62
C MET A 466 6.38 -22.79 -15.72
N THR A 467 5.49 -23.75 -15.86
CA THR A 467 4.39 -23.72 -16.84
C THR A 467 3.05 -23.32 -16.21
N GLU A 468 2.95 -23.34 -14.88
CA GLU A 468 1.76 -22.97 -14.12
C GLU A 468 1.78 -21.48 -13.78
N ASN A 469 0.67 -20.77 -13.98
CA ASN A 469 0.58 -19.32 -13.74
C ASN A 469 0.41 -18.97 -12.24
N SER A 470 -0.26 -19.82 -11.48
CA SER A 470 -0.48 -19.65 -10.04
C SER A 470 -0.44 -21.00 -9.36
N PRO A 471 0.76 -21.60 -9.24
CA PRO A 471 0.90 -22.96 -8.74
C PRO A 471 0.55 -23.04 -7.26
N LEU A 472 -0.42 -23.91 -6.93
CA LEU A 472 -0.86 -24.12 -5.56
C LEU A 472 0.28 -24.68 -4.70
N GLY A 473 0.48 -24.05 -3.53
CA GLY A 473 1.47 -24.50 -2.55
C GLY A 473 2.92 -24.17 -2.89
N LEU A 474 3.18 -23.34 -3.90
CA LEU A 474 4.52 -22.80 -4.13
C LEU A 474 4.85 -21.81 -3.01
N PHE A 475 5.72 -22.23 -2.10
CA PHE A 475 6.11 -21.45 -0.94
C PHE A 475 7.30 -20.54 -1.21
N ALA A 476 8.31 -21.03 -1.93
CA ALA A 476 9.47 -20.27 -2.34
C ALA A 476 9.96 -20.73 -3.72
N PHE A 477 10.42 -19.78 -4.54
CA PHE A 477 10.99 -20.05 -5.86
C PHE A 477 12.13 -19.09 -6.17
N TRP A 478 13.33 -19.62 -6.33
CA TRP A 478 14.54 -18.89 -6.67
C TRP A 478 15.04 -19.38 -8.04
N ASN A 479 15.12 -18.48 -9.03
CA ASN A 479 15.53 -18.81 -10.40
C ASN A 479 16.99 -18.48 -10.71
N PHE A 480 17.74 -17.92 -9.74
CA PHE A 480 19.16 -17.60 -9.83
C PHE A 480 19.57 -16.80 -11.08
N SER A 481 18.71 -15.92 -11.54
CA SER A 481 18.87 -15.19 -12.80
C SER A 481 19.16 -13.70 -12.62
N GLU A 482 19.73 -13.28 -11.50
CA GLU A 482 20.06 -11.89 -11.20
C GLU A 482 21.03 -11.28 -12.22
N GLY A 483 22.07 -12.05 -12.61
CA GLY A 483 23.04 -11.63 -13.64
C GLY A 483 23.82 -10.35 -13.34
N ILE A 484 23.90 -9.95 -12.08
CA ILE A 484 24.60 -8.75 -11.56
C ILE A 484 25.42 -9.14 -10.34
N ASP A 485 26.30 -8.24 -9.89
CA ASP A 485 26.93 -8.36 -8.57
C ASP A 485 25.84 -8.26 -7.49
N THR A 486 25.70 -9.31 -6.68
CA THR A 486 24.63 -9.36 -5.66
C THR A 486 25.05 -10.18 -4.44
N ASN A 487 24.40 -9.90 -3.31
CA ASN A 487 24.53 -10.68 -2.09
C ASN A 487 23.23 -11.44 -1.75
N ARG A 488 22.27 -11.46 -2.69
CA ARG A 488 20.93 -12.00 -2.51
C ARG A 488 20.40 -12.61 -3.79
N ILE A 489 19.57 -13.64 -3.66
CA ILE A 489 18.75 -14.21 -4.73
C ILE A 489 17.29 -13.95 -4.40
N ASN A 490 16.58 -13.34 -5.33
CA ASN A 490 15.19 -12.94 -5.13
C ASN A 490 14.25 -14.14 -5.15
N ASP A 491 13.25 -14.12 -4.29
CA ASP A 491 12.12 -15.04 -4.36
C ASP A 491 11.09 -14.51 -5.37
N ILE A 492 10.70 -15.36 -6.29
CA ILE A 492 9.69 -15.04 -7.32
C ILE A 492 8.39 -15.83 -7.15
N SER A 493 8.18 -16.49 -6.01
CA SER A 493 7.00 -17.34 -5.76
C SER A 493 5.67 -16.58 -5.69
N ASN A 494 5.69 -15.25 -5.65
CA ASN A 494 4.54 -14.39 -5.36
C ASN A 494 3.95 -14.62 -3.95
N SER A 495 4.73 -15.17 -3.03
CA SER A 495 4.34 -15.18 -1.62
C SER A 495 4.27 -13.73 -1.09
N GLU A 496 3.36 -13.46 -0.17
CA GLU A 496 3.28 -12.17 0.53
C GLU A 496 4.56 -11.88 1.36
N PHE A 497 5.36 -12.94 1.58
CA PHE A 497 6.56 -12.92 2.39
C PHE A 497 7.80 -13.02 1.53
N GLU A 498 8.79 -12.26 1.89
CA GLU A 498 10.04 -12.21 1.17
C GLU A 498 10.97 -13.33 1.66
N THR A 499 10.93 -14.49 0.99
CA THR A 499 11.79 -15.66 1.29
C THR A 499 13.09 -15.66 0.50
N SER A 500 13.60 -14.52 0.09
CA SER A 500 14.84 -14.42 -0.67
C SER A 500 16.03 -15.06 0.04
N LEU A 501 16.97 -15.60 -0.75
CA LEU A 501 18.18 -16.22 -0.22
C LEU A 501 19.27 -15.17 0.01
N THR A 502 19.99 -15.31 1.10
CA THR A 502 21.27 -14.63 1.36
C THR A 502 22.41 -15.48 0.80
N ILE A 503 23.35 -14.85 0.11
CA ILE A 503 24.58 -15.50 -0.37
C ILE A 503 25.68 -15.36 0.69
N ALA A 504 26.42 -16.43 0.96
CA ALA A 504 27.56 -16.44 1.88
C ALA A 504 28.74 -17.26 1.32
N GLU A 505 29.95 -16.93 1.79
CA GLU A 505 31.15 -17.70 1.46
C GLU A 505 31.20 -19.03 2.22
N ALA A 506 31.52 -20.09 1.51
CA ALA A 506 31.52 -21.42 2.10
C ALA A 506 32.77 -21.71 2.97
N LYS A 507 33.90 -21.05 2.67
CA LYS A 507 35.22 -21.34 3.31
C LYS A 507 35.28 -20.94 4.80
N ASP A 508 34.56 -19.91 5.22
CA ASP A 508 34.73 -19.32 6.55
C ASP A 508 33.91 -20.00 7.65
N GLY A 509 33.08 -20.98 7.28
CA GLY A 509 32.18 -21.67 8.23
C GLY A 509 31.08 -20.80 8.84
N ASN A 510 30.98 -19.54 8.43
CA ASN A 510 30.04 -18.55 8.94
C ASN A 510 28.90 -18.30 7.94
N TYR A 511 27.82 -17.66 8.42
CA TYR A 511 26.67 -17.23 7.62
C TYR A 511 26.74 -15.73 7.31
N ASN A 512 27.95 -15.18 7.20
CA ASN A 512 28.13 -13.80 6.84
C ASN A 512 27.75 -13.57 5.38
N GLN A 513 26.89 -12.58 5.15
CA GLN A 513 26.51 -12.18 3.81
C GLN A 513 27.73 -11.76 2.99
N SER A 514 27.81 -12.22 1.76
CA SER A 514 28.89 -11.92 0.83
C SER A 514 28.33 -11.59 -0.55
N THR A 515 28.95 -10.63 -1.22
CA THR A 515 28.59 -10.27 -2.61
C THR A 515 29.28 -11.24 -3.57
N ILE A 516 28.48 -11.87 -4.42
CA ILE A 516 28.97 -12.70 -5.52
C ILE A 516 29.06 -11.85 -6.81
N ALA A 517 30.14 -12.06 -7.56
CA ALA A 517 30.37 -11.32 -8.79
C ALA A 517 29.45 -11.79 -9.92
N LYS A 518 29.05 -10.87 -10.80
CA LYS A 518 28.30 -11.16 -12.04
C LYS A 518 28.87 -12.32 -12.86
N SER A 519 30.19 -12.48 -12.89
CA SER A 519 30.87 -13.56 -13.63
C SER A 519 30.55 -14.98 -13.14
N ARG A 520 29.91 -15.10 -11.95
CA ARG A 520 29.42 -16.37 -11.42
C ARG A 520 28.01 -16.73 -11.91
N PHE A 521 27.37 -15.84 -12.65
CA PHE A 521 26.12 -16.14 -13.34
C PHE A 521 26.42 -16.67 -14.74
N ILE A 522 26.32 -17.97 -14.90
CA ILE A 522 26.58 -18.71 -16.16
C ILE A 522 25.26 -18.94 -16.90
N THR A 523 25.34 -19.34 -18.16
CA THR A 523 24.14 -19.67 -18.95
C THR A 523 23.31 -20.76 -18.25
N LYS A 524 22.02 -20.51 -18.10
CA LYS A 524 21.05 -21.44 -17.54
C LYS A 524 21.05 -22.75 -18.33
N GLY A 525 20.92 -23.86 -17.63
CA GLY A 525 20.79 -25.17 -18.24
C GLY A 525 19.61 -25.96 -17.70
N CYS A 526 19.24 -26.96 -18.46
CA CYS A 526 18.14 -27.86 -18.17
C CYS A 526 18.58 -29.31 -18.49
N PRO A 527 18.05 -30.35 -17.83
CA PRO A 527 18.22 -31.73 -18.21
C PRO A 527 17.79 -31.99 -19.65
N ASN A 528 18.53 -32.84 -20.36
CA ASN A 528 18.22 -33.27 -21.73
C ASN A 528 17.11 -34.33 -21.74
#